data_8c026f995d98e60ccc2055dbe93afebe
#
_entry.id   8c026f995d98e60ccc2055dbe93afebe
#
_cell.length_a   1.000
_cell.length_b   1.000
_cell.length_c   1.000
_cell.angle_alpha   90.00
_cell.angle_beta   90.00
_cell.angle_gamma   90.00
#
_symmetry.space_group_name_H-M   'P 1'
#
loop_
_entity.id
_entity.type
_entity.pdbx_description
1 polymer ?
#
loop_
_entity_poly.entity_id
_entity_poly.type
_entity_poly.pdbx_seq_one_letter_code
_entity_poly.pdbx_strand_id
1 'polypeptide(L)'
;MTLGSLRVRRLGGFALLALLLTAGPLARLSAQAPHPDRVLQRKLDSLVQGFHGDVGIYVRHLPSGRTASINADSLFPTASMVKVPIMIGVFDALERGDLDFHQQLVYTDSLLYEGDDILGSFQDSSKVALSQLTLLSLTMSDNTASLWLQSLAGTGTRINEWLDSHGFTATRVNSRTPGREADRTAYGWGQTTPREMAALLTLIRSGSAVTPAASEEMYRHLTRSYWTGEALSQLPPWVQAASKVGAVDQSRSEVVLVNAPSGDYVFCIITKNQQDTSWESPNEGWMLIRELSALLWRHFEPKHPWHPAEGAARFKP
;
A
#
# COMPACT_ATOMS: atom_id res chain seq x y z
N MET A 1 3.98 36.08 85.65
CA MET A 1 5.23 35.29 85.47
C MET A 1 4.96 34.24 84.42
N THR A 2 5.22 34.51 83.17
CA THR A 2 5.12 33.49 82.10
C THR A 2 6.01 33.89 80.92
N LEU A 3 7.01 33.08 80.71
CA LEU A 3 8.01 33.27 79.66
C LEU A 3 7.42 32.91 78.29
N GLY A 4 7.59 33.83 77.33
CA GLY A 4 7.24 33.63 75.97
C GLY A 4 8.32 32.91 75.19
N SER A 5 7.96 31.88 74.42
CA SER A 5 8.86 31.16 73.51
C SER A 5 8.79 31.71 72.09
N LEU A 6 9.91 32.13 71.56
CA LEU A 6 10.13 32.51 70.16
C LEU A 6 10.05 31.26 69.28
N ARG A 7 9.16 31.29 68.26
CA ARG A 7 9.17 30.33 67.15
C ARG A 7 9.86 30.93 65.94
N VAL A 8 10.97 30.31 65.57
CA VAL A 8 11.70 30.56 64.30
C VAL A 8 10.99 29.84 63.18
N ARG A 9 10.45 30.59 62.19
CA ARG A 9 9.94 30.05 60.93
C ARG A 9 11.09 29.83 59.96
N ARG A 10 11.34 28.56 59.58
CA ARG A 10 12.21 28.22 58.44
C ARG A 10 11.36 28.31 57.17
N LEU A 11 11.75 29.20 56.27
CA LEU A 11 11.31 29.28 54.89
C LEU A 11 12.07 28.22 54.09
N GLY A 12 11.36 27.15 53.68
CA GLY A 12 11.85 26.18 52.74
C GLY A 12 11.58 26.66 51.31
N GLY A 13 12.61 27.06 50.60
CA GLY A 13 12.51 27.36 49.17
C GLY A 13 12.44 26.09 48.36
N PHE A 14 11.32 25.85 47.71
CA PHE A 14 11.22 24.83 46.65
C PHE A 14 11.76 25.43 45.35
N ALA A 15 12.95 24.98 44.92
CA ALA A 15 13.44 25.25 43.58
C ALA A 15 12.70 24.35 42.59
N LEU A 16 11.81 24.94 41.78
CA LEU A 16 11.13 24.27 40.65
C LEU A 16 12.17 24.13 39.52
N LEU A 17 12.72 22.94 39.33
CA LEU A 17 13.57 22.61 38.20
C LEU A 17 12.67 22.40 36.97
N ALA A 18 12.52 23.42 36.12
CA ALA A 18 11.82 23.33 34.85
C ALA A 18 12.70 22.53 33.87
N LEU A 19 12.33 21.25 33.64
CA LEU A 19 12.92 20.41 32.59
C LEU A 19 12.40 20.92 31.25
N LEU A 20 13.20 21.73 30.55
CA LEU A 20 12.96 22.07 29.14
C LEU A 20 13.25 20.81 28.29
N LEU A 21 12.20 20.04 28.00
CA LEU A 21 12.21 19.03 26.93
C LEU A 21 12.34 19.77 25.60
N THR A 22 13.56 19.90 25.11
CA THR A 22 13.81 20.30 23.71
C THR A 22 13.39 19.15 22.83
N ALA A 23 12.16 19.22 22.30
CA ALA A 23 11.76 18.39 21.18
C ALA A 23 12.69 18.74 20.00
N GLY A 24 13.69 17.89 19.76
CA GLY A 24 14.53 18.00 18.58
C GLY A 24 13.64 17.97 17.32
N PRO A 25 13.99 18.70 16.26
CA PRO A 25 13.22 18.66 15.03
C PRO A 25 13.24 17.23 14.51
N LEU A 26 12.07 16.58 14.47
CA LEU A 26 11.85 15.40 13.66
C LEU A 26 12.26 15.79 12.24
N ALA A 27 13.39 15.26 11.77
CA ALA A 27 13.85 15.44 10.41
C ALA A 27 12.75 14.89 9.49
N ARG A 28 11.87 15.76 9.01
CA ARG A 28 11.00 15.43 7.88
C ARG A 28 11.96 15.07 6.76
N LEU A 29 11.93 13.81 6.33
CA LEU A 29 12.58 13.39 5.10
C LEU A 29 12.02 14.28 3.98
N SER A 30 12.73 15.36 3.67
CA SER A 30 12.39 16.23 2.56
C SER A 30 12.62 15.42 1.29
N ALA A 31 11.58 14.80 0.77
CA ALA A 31 11.65 14.11 -0.50
C ALA A 31 12.03 15.13 -1.57
N GLN A 32 13.15 14.91 -2.23
CA GLN A 32 13.58 15.77 -3.33
C GLN A 32 12.57 15.77 -4.48
N ALA A 33 12.49 16.88 -5.21
CA ALA A 33 11.66 16.96 -6.40
C ALA A 33 12.03 15.84 -7.40
N PRO A 34 11.03 15.23 -8.05
CA PRO A 34 11.28 14.17 -9.03
C PRO A 34 12.20 14.63 -10.16
N HIS A 35 13.21 13.83 -10.49
CA HIS A 35 14.08 14.07 -11.65
C HIS A 35 14.49 12.73 -12.30
N PRO A 36 14.72 12.70 -13.63
CA PRO A 36 14.96 11.44 -14.34
C PRO A 36 16.27 10.76 -13.97
N ASP A 37 16.20 9.44 -13.73
CA ASP A 37 17.36 8.54 -13.69
C ASP A 37 17.55 7.91 -15.09
N ARG A 38 18.42 8.50 -15.90
CA ARG A 38 18.65 8.04 -17.28
C ARG A 38 19.25 6.63 -17.38
N VAL A 39 19.98 6.20 -16.34
CA VAL A 39 20.58 4.84 -16.33
C VAL A 39 19.47 3.83 -16.07
N LEU A 40 18.63 4.07 -15.07
CA LEU A 40 17.48 3.23 -14.77
C LEU A 40 16.50 3.21 -15.95
N GLN A 41 16.24 4.37 -16.57
CA GLN A 41 15.33 4.45 -17.74
C GLN A 41 15.75 3.49 -18.84
N ARG A 42 17.02 3.50 -19.27
CA ARG A 42 17.50 2.57 -20.31
C ARG A 42 17.34 1.09 -19.92
N LYS A 43 17.50 0.79 -18.63
CA LYS A 43 17.28 -0.59 -18.13
C LYS A 43 15.80 -0.98 -18.20
N LEU A 44 14.89 -0.05 -17.87
CA LEU A 44 13.44 -0.29 -18.02
C LEU A 44 13.05 -0.47 -19.48
N ASP A 45 13.57 0.40 -20.38
CA ASP A 45 13.31 0.30 -21.82
C ASP A 45 13.72 -1.07 -22.37
N SER A 46 14.87 -1.61 -21.92
CA SER A 46 15.31 -2.97 -22.30
C SER A 46 14.47 -4.06 -21.66
N LEU A 47 14.04 -3.87 -20.41
CA LEU A 47 13.28 -4.88 -19.65
C LEU A 47 11.94 -5.20 -20.30
N VAL A 48 11.26 -4.19 -20.85
CA VAL A 48 9.93 -4.36 -21.43
C VAL A 48 9.95 -4.78 -22.90
N GLN A 49 11.12 -4.89 -23.52
CA GLN A 49 11.23 -5.34 -24.90
C GLN A 49 10.78 -6.78 -25.05
N GLY A 50 9.92 -7.01 -26.02
CA GLY A 50 9.37 -8.35 -26.31
C GLY A 50 8.20 -8.77 -25.44
N PHE A 51 7.74 -7.95 -24.50
CA PHE A 51 6.53 -8.24 -23.74
C PHE A 51 5.28 -8.19 -24.65
N HIS A 52 4.44 -9.21 -24.56
CA HIS A 52 3.25 -9.35 -25.41
C HIS A 52 2.00 -8.74 -24.74
N GLY A 53 1.94 -7.43 -24.71
CA GLY A 53 0.86 -6.65 -24.11
C GLY A 53 1.30 -5.20 -23.83
N ASP A 54 0.51 -4.46 -23.07
CA ASP A 54 0.83 -3.12 -22.63
C ASP A 54 1.45 -3.16 -21.23
N VAL A 55 2.53 -2.41 -21.01
CA VAL A 55 3.21 -2.29 -19.72
C VAL A 55 3.20 -0.85 -19.25
N GLY A 56 2.84 -0.66 -17.98
CA GLY A 56 2.98 0.60 -17.25
C GLY A 56 3.91 0.42 -16.05
N ILE A 57 4.93 1.25 -15.92
CA ILE A 57 5.87 1.24 -14.80
C ILE A 57 6.10 2.67 -14.32
N TYR A 58 6.13 2.85 -13.00
CA TYR A 58 6.67 4.04 -12.37
C TYR A 58 7.56 3.65 -11.20
N VAL A 59 8.74 4.25 -11.13
CA VAL A 59 9.73 4.05 -10.07
C VAL A 59 10.16 5.39 -9.52
N ARG A 60 10.27 5.51 -8.18
CA ARG A 60 10.85 6.68 -7.49
C ARG A 60 11.68 6.26 -6.30
N HIS A 61 12.91 6.71 -6.22
CA HIS A 61 13.74 6.65 -5.01
C HIS A 61 13.45 7.89 -4.17
N LEU A 62 12.86 7.72 -2.98
CA LEU A 62 12.28 8.83 -2.22
C LEU A 62 13.32 9.85 -1.73
N PRO A 63 14.48 9.45 -1.14
CA PRO A 63 15.45 10.42 -0.66
C PRO A 63 16.08 11.26 -1.77
N SER A 64 16.41 10.66 -2.91
CA SER A 64 17.08 11.39 -4.00
C SER A 64 16.14 12.00 -5.01
N GLY A 65 14.86 11.62 -5.03
CA GLY A 65 13.90 12.05 -6.06
C GLY A 65 14.13 11.45 -7.46
N ARG A 66 15.09 10.52 -7.66
CA ARG A 66 15.34 9.86 -8.96
C ARG A 66 14.13 9.06 -9.40
N THR A 67 13.73 9.19 -10.67
CA THR A 67 12.57 8.51 -11.25
C THR A 67 12.89 7.88 -12.60
N ALA A 68 12.20 6.78 -12.91
CA ALA A 68 12.14 6.21 -14.26
C ALA A 68 10.73 5.65 -14.50
N SER A 69 10.29 5.59 -15.77
CA SER A 69 8.91 5.22 -16.04
C SER A 69 8.67 4.72 -17.47
N ILE A 70 7.65 3.87 -17.60
CA ILE A 70 7.08 3.43 -18.88
C ILE A 70 5.56 3.66 -18.76
N ASN A 71 4.95 4.40 -19.69
CA ASN A 71 3.49 4.64 -19.69
C ASN A 71 2.90 5.00 -18.32
N ALA A 72 3.65 5.76 -17.50
CA ALA A 72 3.34 5.98 -16.08
C ALA A 72 2.02 6.72 -15.84
N ASP A 73 1.51 7.43 -16.83
CA ASP A 73 0.30 8.25 -16.79
C ASP A 73 -0.85 7.64 -17.63
N SER A 74 -0.64 6.46 -18.21
CA SER A 74 -1.69 5.71 -18.93
C SER A 74 -2.57 4.97 -17.94
N LEU A 75 -3.86 4.82 -18.30
CA LEU A 75 -4.84 4.08 -17.51
C LEU A 75 -4.67 2.56 -17.65
N PHE A 76 -4.70 1.89 -16.51
CA PHE A 76 -4.65 0.44 -16.38
C PHE A 76 -5.71 -0.06 -15.39
N PRO A 77 -6.16 -1.33 -15.51
CA PRO A 77 -6.97 -1.97 -14.48
C PRO A 77 -6.13 -2.16 -13.21
N THR A 78 -6.76 -1.95 -12.05
CA THR A 78 -6.07 -2.15 -10.78
C THR A 78 -6.00 -3.61 -10.37
N ALA A 79 -6.93 -4.44 -10.83
CA ALA A 79 -7.22 -5.70 -10.18
C ALA A 79 -7.29 -5.49 -8.65
N SER A 80 -6.68 -6.37 -7.83
CA SER A 80 -6.71 -6.25 -6.38
C SER A 80 -5.88 -5.08 -5.79
N MET A 81 -5.14 -4.31 -6.59
CA MET A 81 -4.55 -3.07 -6.07
C MET A 81 -5.62 -2.02 -5.70
N VAL A 82 -6.86 -2.13 -6.19
CA VAL A 82 -7.99 -1.29 -5.74
C VAL A 82 -8.22 -1.34 -4.22
N LYS A 83 -7.74 -2.39 -3.55
CA LYS A 83 -7.86 -2.54 -2.10
C LYS A 83 -7.04 -1.51 -1.33
N VAL A 84 -6.05 -0.87 -1.96
CA VAL A 84 -5.31 0.25 -1.37
C VAL A 84 -6.22 1.48 -1.20
N PRO A 85 -6.86 2.05 -2.23
CA PRO A 85 -7.79 3.15 -2.03
C PRO A 85 -9.03 2.76 -1.21
N ILE A 86 -9.52 1.51 -1.26
CA ILE A 86 -10.60 1.04 -0.38
C ILE A 86 -10.18 1.16 1.09
N MET A 87 -8.96 0.70 1.44
CA MET A 87 -8.42 0.83 2.80
C MET A 87 -8.33 2.29 3.23
N ILE A 88 -7.85 3.19 2.36
CA ILE A 88 -7.79 4.63 2.66
C ILE A 88 -9.20 5.15 2.99
N GLY A 89 -10.21 4.78 2.21
CA GLY A 89 -11.59 5.16 2.48
C GLY A 89 -12.14 4.62 3.81
N VAL A 90 -11.73 3.40 4.22
CA VAL A 90 -12.09 2.85 5.54
C VAL A 90 -11.45 3.68 6.65
N PHE A 91 -10.17 3.99 6.55
CA PHE A 91 -9.48 4.80 7.57
C PHE A 91 -9.98 6.25 7.60
N ASP A 92 -10.39 6.81 6.46
CA ASP A 92 -11.07 8.10 6.42
C ASP A 92 -12.43 8.06 7.15
N ALA A 93 -13.22 6.99 7.00
CA ALA A 93 -14.45 6.78 7.73
C ALA A 93 -14.23 6.59 9.24
N LEU A 94 -13.12 5.92 9.65
CA LEU A 94 -12.71 5.80 11.05
C LEU A 94 -12.39 7.16 11.67
N GLU A 95 -11.63 8.01 10.97
CA GLU A 95 -11.27 9.34 11.47
C GLU A 95 -12.47 10.30 11.54
N ARG A 96 -13.47 10.13 10.68
CA ARG A 96 -14.76 10.86 10.81
C ARG A 96 -15.65 10.36 11.94
N GLY A 97 -15.35 9.20 12.53
CA GLY A 97 -16.18 8.57 13.56
C GLY A 97 -17.38 7.79 13.00
N ASP A 98 -17.42 7.53 11.69
CA ASP A 98 -18.47 6.73 11.06
C ASP A 98 -18.30 5.23 11.36
N LEU A 99 -17.07 4.79 11.66
CA LEU A 99 -16.69 3.42 11.99
C LEU A 99 -15.84 3.38 13.27
N ASP A 100 -15.82 2.21 13.94
CA ASP A 100 -14.90 1.89 15.03
C ASP A 100 -14.01 0.70 14.60
N PHE A 101 -12.70 0.82 14.75
CA PHE A 101 -11.73 -0.19 14.29
C PHE A 101 -11.93 -1.58 14.94
N HIS A 102 -12.47 -1.59 16.17
CA HIS A 102 -12.73 -2.80 16.94
C HIS A 102 -14.21 -3.21 16.92
N GLN A 103 -15.07 -2.49 16.22
CA GLN A 103 -16.49 -2.87 16.14
C GLN A 103 -16.66 -4.28 15.61
N GLN A 104 -17.61 -5.01 16.20
CA GLN A 104 -18.00 -6.34 15.76
C GLN A 104 -19.08 -6.24 14.70
N LEU A 105 -18.85 -6.87 13.58
CA LEU A 105 -19.75 -6.97 12.44
C LEU A 105 -20.27 -8.41 12.35
N VAL A 106 -21.45 -8.58 11.78
CA VAL A 106 -22.04 -9.91 11.56
C VAL A 106 -21.90 -10.25 10.07
N TYR A 107 -21.15 -11.31 9.78
CA TYR A 107 -21.06 -11.85 8.43
C TYR A 107 -22.39 -12.53 8.07
N THR A 108 -22.82 -12.34 6.84
CA THR A 108 -23.99 -13.03 6.27
C THR A 108 -23.63 -13.58 4.90
N ASP A 109 -24.21 -14.71 4.52
CA ASP A 109 -23.95 -15.35 3.21
C ASP A 109 -24.26 -14.45 2.02
N SER A 110 -25.12 -13.44 2.20
CA SER A 110 -25.41 -12.43 1.17
C SER A 110 -24.23 -11.51 0.84
N LEU A 111 -23.19 -11.48 1.68
CA LEU A 111 -21.96 -10.72 1.44
C LEU A 111 -20.96 -11.50 0.59
N LEU A 112 -21.14 -12.81 0.46
CA LEU A 112 -20.22 -13.69 -0.25
C LEU A 112 -19.97 -13.19 -1.67
N TYR A 113 -18.69 -13.05 -2.01
CA TYR A 113 -18.22 -12.98 -3.38
C TYR A 113 -17.56 -14.32 -3.72
N GLU A 114 -18.06 -15.02 -4.72
CA GLU A 114 -17.57 -16.35 -5.10
C GLU A 114 -16.07 -16.30 -5.45
N GLY A 115 -15.29 -17.25 -4.89
CA GLY A 115 -13.84 -17.36 -5.07
C GLY A 115 -13.18 -18.07 -3.90
N ASP A 116 -11.86 -18.09 -3.88
CA ASP A 116 -11.03 -18.75 -2.87
C ASP A 116 -10.77 -17.85 -1.63
N ASP A 117 -11.80 -17.12 -1.20
CA ASP A 117 -11.70 -16.17 -0.09
C ASP A 117 -11.79 -16.89 1.27
N ILE A 118 -10.97 -16.44 2.23
CA ILE A 118 -11.02 -16.98 3.60
C ILE A 118 -12.34 -16.62 4.27
N LEU A 119 -12.80 -15.39 4.13
CA LEU A 119 -14.05 -14.91 4.73
C LEU A 119 -15.28 -15.69 4.20
N GLY A 120 -15.24 -16.11 2.93
CA GLY A 120 -16.30 -16.92 2.33
C GLY A 120 -16.47 -18.31 2.94
N SER A 121 -15.49 -18.79 3.73
CA SER A 121 -15.59 -20.06 4.47
C SER A 121 -16.19 -19.92 5.89
N PHE A 122 -16.52 -18.70 6.32
CA PHE A 122 -17.15 -18.46 7.62
C PHE A 122 -18.62 -18.88 7.59
N GLN A 123 -19.11 -19.30 8.75
CA GLN A 123 -20.53 -19.62 8.90
C GLN A 123 -21.37 -18.33 8.90
N ASP A 124 -22.57 -18.40 8.36
CA ASP A 124 -23.55 -17.32 8.49
C ASP A 124 -23.70 -16.90 9.95
N SER A 125 -23.88 -15.61 10.18
CA SER A 125 -23.98 -14.98 11.50
C SER A 125 -22.67 -15.00 12.34
N SER A 126 -21.52 -15.38 11.76
CA SER A 126 -20.21 -15.24 12.42
C SER A 126 -19.89 -13.77 12.72
N LYS A 127 -19.31 -13.53 13.89
CA LYS A 127 -18.81 -12.19 14.26
C LYS A 127 -17.39 -12.00 13.76
N VAL A 128 -17.14 -10.85 13.12
CA VAL A 128 -15.83 -10.47 12.58
C VAL A 128 -15.56 -9.02 12.95
N ALA A 129 -14.42 -8.74 13.56
CA ALA A 129 -14.04 -7.34 13.83
C ALA A 129 -13.65 -6.61 12.55
N LEU A 130 -13.92 -5.29 12.48
CA LEU A 130 -13.52 -4.46 11.34
C LEU A 130 -12.00 -4.57 11.07
N SER A 131 -11.18 -4.60 12.12
CA SER A 131 -9.72 -4.82 12.03
C SER A 131 -9.34 -6.15 11.38
N GLN A 132 -10.13 -7.21 11.58
CA GLN A 132 -9.93 -8.51 10.91
C GLN A 132 -10.29 -8.44 9.43
N LEU A 133 -11.34 -7.71 9.07
CA LEU A 133 -11.69 -7.49 7.65
C LEU A 133 -10.59 -6.72 6.93
N THR A 134 -10.03 -5.66 7.54
CA THR A 134 -8.91 -4.92 6.93
C THR A 134 -7.69 -5.81 6.73
N LEU A 135 -7.37 -6.67 7.70
CA LEU A 135 -6.29 -7.65 7.58
C LEU A 135 -6.55 -8.62 6.41
N LEU A 136 -7.72 -9.26 6.36
CA LEU A 136 -8.06 -10.22 5.30
C LEU A 136 -8.00 -9.58 3.92
N SER A 137 -8.58 -8.39 3.77
CA SER A 137 -8.59 -7.66 2.50
C SER A 137 -7.19 -7.36 1.96
N LEU A 138 -6.27 -6.92 2.81
CA LEU A 138 -4.95 -6.48 2.36
C LEU A 138 -3.93 -7.63 2.34
N THR A 139 -3.86 -8.42 3.40
CA THR A 139 -2.86 -9.48 3.55
C THR A 139 -3.16 -10.66 2.64
N MET A 140 -4.41 -11.15 2.67
CA MET A 140 -4.85 -12.31 1.88
C MET A 140 -5.44 -11.93 0.53
N SER A 141 -5.68 -10.64 0.32
CA SER A 141 -6.41 -10.14 -0.86
C SER A 141 -7.85 -10.65 -0.96
N ASP A 142 -8.49 -10.95 0.19
CA ASP A 142 -9.85 -11.46 0.28
C ASP A 142 -10.86 -10.51 -0.38
N ASN A 143 -11.64 -11.02 -1.33
CA ASN A 143 -12.56 -10.23 -2.15
C ASN A 143 -13.85 -9.91 -1.40
N THR A 144 -14.38 -10.88 -0.66
CA THR A 144 -15.57 -10.71 0.18
C THR A 144 -15.33 -9.64 1.24
N ALA A 145 -14.19 -9.70 1.96
CA ALA A 145 -13.79 -8.68 2.90
C ALA A 145 -13.64 -7.30 2.24
N SER A 146 -13.05 -7.24 1.04
CA SER A 146 -12.81 -5.99 0.33
C SER A 146 -14.09 -5.28 -0.09
N LEU A 147 -15.06 -6.03 -0.64
CA LEU A 147 -16.35 -5.47 -1.07
C LEU A 147 -17.21 -5.06 0.11
N TRP A 148 -17.10 -5.77 1.23
CA TRP A 148 -17.76 -5.37 2.47
C TRP A 148 -17.15 -4.08 3.03
N LEU A 149 -15.82 -3.98 3.12
CA LEU A 149 -15.11 -2.77 3.51
C LEU A 149 -15.45 -1.58 2.62
N GLN A 150 -15.51 -1.77 1.29
CA GLN A 150 -15.93 -0.74 0.35
C GLN A 150 -17.34 -0.21 0.67
N SER A 151 -18.27 -1.12 0.99
CA SER A 151 -19.63 -0.73 1.41
C SER A 151 -19.62 0.07 2.69
N LEU A 152 -18.87 -0.36 3.71
CA LEU A 152 -18.73 0.31 5.00
C LEU A 152 -18.07 1.70 4.88
N ALA A 153 -17.14 1.87 3.96
CA ALA A 153 -16.48 3.15 3.65
C ALA A 153 -17.36 4.16 2.90
N GLY A 154 -18.64 3.83 2.65
CA GLY A 154 -19.57 4.70 1.90
C GLY A 154 -19.51 4.48 0.39
N THR A 155 -19.16 3.26 -0.02
CA THR A 155 -19.03 2.80 -1.41
C THR A 155 -17.86 3.43 -2.18
N GLY A 156 -17.72 3.11 -3.45
CA GLY A 156 -16.70 3.76 -4.30
C GLY A 156 -16.94 5.25 -4.48
N THR A 157 -18.16 5.74 -4.27
CA THR A 157 -18.48 7.19 -4.36
C THR A 157 -17.66 8.00 -3.35
N ARG A 158 -17.73 7.64 -2.06
CA ARG A 158 -16.99 8.37 -1.01
C ARG A 158 -15.47 8.19 -1.15
N ILE A 159 -15.03 7.00 -1.56
CA ILE A 159 -13.61 6.73 -1.81
C ILE A 159 -13.10 7.60 -2.97
N ASN A 160 -13.87 7.72 -4.05
CA ASN A 160 -13.51 8.56 -5.19
C ASN A 160 -13.52 10.05 -4.86
N GLU A 161 -14.45 10.52 -4.00
CA GLU A 161 -14.45 11.89 -3.47
C GLU A 161 -13.15 12.18 -2.68
N TRP A 162 -12.71 11.23 -1.84
CA TRP A 162 -11.44 11.36 -1.14
C TRP A 162 -10.26 11.44 -2.12
N LEU A 163 -10.23 10.57 -3.13
CA LEU A 163 -9.19 10.58 -4.16
C LEU A 163 -9.15 11.91 -4.91
N ASP A 164 -10.31 12.44 -5.33
CA ASP A 164 -10.41 13.74 -6.01
C ASP A 164 -9.89 14.89 -5.15
N SER A 165 -10.28 14.93 -3.87
CA SER A 165 -9.86 15.98 -2.93
C SER A 165 -8.35 15.97 -2.66
N HIS A 166 -7.66 14.85 -2.93
CA HIS A 166 -6.22 14.68 -2.78
C HIS A 166 -5.46 14.69 -4.11
N GLY A 167 -6.12 15.08 -5.21
CA GLY A 167 -5.50 15.27 -6.52
C GLY A 167 -5.25 13.99 -7.33
N PHE A 168 -5.85 12.87 -6.95
CA PHE A 168 -5.84 11.62 -7.72
C PHE A 168 -6.98 11.64 -8.74
N THR A 169 -6.67 11.98 -9.98
CA THR A 169 -7.69 12.17 -11.03
C THR A 169 -7.93 10.91 -11.88
N ALA A 170 -6.98 10.01 -11.91
CA ALA A 170 -7.00 8.78 -12.71
C ALA A 170 -7.37 7.52 -11.92
N THR A 171 -7.01 7.49 -10.62
CA THR A 171 -7.32 6.35 -9.75
C THR A 171 -8.77 6.40 -9.31
N ARG A 172 -9.52 5.33 -9.56
CA ARG A 172 -10.95 5.21 -9.22
C ARG A 172 -11.32 3.81 -8.78
N VAL A 173 -12.25 3.74 -7.84
CA VAL A 173 -13.01 2.54 -7.51
C VAL A 173 -14.24 2.53 -8.42
N ASN A 174 -14.38 1.48 -9.22
CA ASN A 174 -15.47 1.33 -10.21
C ASN A 174 -16.56 0.33 -9.72
N SER A 175 -16.14 -0.70 -8.95
CA SER A 175 -17.06 -1.71 -8.44
C SER A 175 -18.14 -1.11 -7.53
N ARG A 176 -19.39 -1.50 -7.73
CA ARG A 176 -20.53 -1.06 -6.90
C ARG A 176 -20.58 0.46 -6.70
N THR A 177 -20.18 1.22 -7.73
CA THR A 177 -20.10 2.68 -7.71
C THR A 177 -21.04 3.24 -8.79
N PRO A 178 -22.11 3.96 -8.43
CA PRO A 178 -23.02 4.53 -9.40
C PRO A 178 -22.32 5.47 -10.39
N GLY A 179 -22.68 5.38 -11.67
CA GLY A 179 -22.10 6.18 -12.75
C GLY A 179 -20.72 5.71 -13.23
N ARG A 180 -20.24 4.54 -12.74
CA ARG A 180 -18.96 3.95 -13.14
C ARG A 180 -19.11 2.63 -13.91
N GLU A 181 -20.29 2.34 -14.47
CA GLU A 181 -20.59 1.07 -15.11
C GLU A 181 -19.74 0.84 -16.38
N ALA A 182 -19.55 1.88 -17.19
CA ALA A 182 -18.71 1.84 -18.39
C ALA A 182 -17.23 1.62 -18.04
N ASP A 183 -16.73 2.32 -17.01
CA ASP A 183 -15.36 2.15 -16.54
C ASP A 183 -15.15 0.78 -15.88
N ARG A 184 -16.17 0.26 -15.17
CA ARG A 184 -16.13 -1.09 -14.63
C ARG A 184 -16.04 -2.14 -15.74
N THR A 185 -16.71 -1.94 -16.86
CA THR A 185 -16.59 -2.82 -18.01
C THR A 185 -15.19 -2.77 -18.63
N ALA A 186 -14.59 -1.59 -18.70
CA ALA A 186 -13.28 -1.38 -19.33
C ALA A 186 -12.09 -1.78 -18.44
N TYR A 187 -12.19 -1.54 -17.12
CA TYR A 187 -11.07 -1.65 -16.17
C TYR A 187 -11.36 -2.56 -14.96
N GLY A 188 -12.50 -3.19 -14.89
CA GLY A 188 -12.90 -4.03 -13.75
C GLY A 188 -13.20 -3.20 -12.48
N TRP A 189 -12.83 -3.72 -11.31
CA TRP A 189 -13.17 -3.12 -10.02
C TRP A 189 -12.59 -1.73 -9.78
N GLY A 190 -11.50 -1.39 -10.45
CA GLY A 190 -10.88 -0.09 -10.35
C GLY A 190 -9.88 0.17 -11.47
N GLN A 191 -9.54 1.42 -11.64
CA GLN A 191 -8.55 1.91 -12.59
C GLN A 191 -7.53 2.80 -11.89
N THR A 192 -6.33 2.89 -12.46
CA THR A 192 -5.26 3.74 -11.94
C THR A 192 -4.21 4.02 -13.03
N THR A 193 -3.28 4.91 -12.71
CA THR A 193 -1.99 4.99 -13.41
C THR A 193 -0.88 4.46 -12.52
N PRO A 194 0.23 3.92 -13.05
CA PRO A 194 1.37 3.49 -12.24
C PRO A 194 1.89 4.59 -11.30
N ARG A 195 1.90 5.84 -11.76
CA ARG A 195 2.34 6.99 -10.97
C ARG A 195 1.41 7.26 -9.78
N GLU A 196 0.11 7.29 -10.00
CA GLU A 196 -0.84 7.56 -8.92
C GLU A 196 -0.87 6.45 -7.88
N MET A 197 -0.81 5.18 -8.30
CA MET A 197 -0.79 4.06 -7.37
C MET A 197 0.48 4.08 -6.49
N ALA A 198 1.65 4.37 -7.07
CA ALA A 198 2.88 4.57 -6.31
C ALA A 198 2.82 5.79 -5.38
N ALA A 199 2.12 6.86 -5.81
CA ALA A 199 1.90 8.04 -4.98
C ALA A 199 1.02 7.73 -3.77
N LEU A 200 -0.01 6.89 -3.87
CA LEU A 200 -0.83 6.45 -2.74
C LEU A 200 0.02 5.73 -1.67
N LEU A 201 0.90 4.81 -2.06
CA LEU A 201 1.81 4.17 -1.11
C LEU A 201 2.80 5.17 -0.48
N THR A 202 3.24 6.16 -1.26
CA THR A 202 4.12 7.22 -0.76
C THR A 202 3.41 8.08 0.29
N LEU A 203 2.13 8.43 0.09
CA LEU A 203 1.32 9.14 1.09
C LEU A 203 1.17 8.33 2.38
N ILE A 204 0.86 7.04 2.27
CA ILE A 204 0.76 6.15 3.42
C ILE A 204 2.10 6.11 4.17
N ARG A 205 3.21 5.91 3.46
CA ARG A 205 4.56 5.84 4.06
C ARG A 205 4.99 7.14 4.73
N SER A 206 4.58 8.29 4.19
CA SER A 206 4.93 9.60 4.73
C SER A 206 4.05 10.07 5.89
N GLY A 207 3.05 9.28 6.28
CA GLY A 207 2.09 9.68 7.33
C GLY A 207 1.06 10.71 6.86
N SER A 208 0.85 10.83 5.54
CA SER A 208 0.04 11.89 4.93
C SER A 208 -1.27 11.38 4.30
N ALA A 209 -1.54 10.08 4.38
CA ALA A 209 -2.83 9.52 3.97
C ALA A 209 -3.78 9.53 5.20
N VAL A 210 -4.83 10.32 5.15
CA VAL A 210 -5.81 10.55 6.22
C VAL A 210 -5.17 11.25 7.43
N THR A 211 -4.59 10.49 8.37
CA THR A 211 -3.80 11.00 9.51
C THR A 211 -2.49 10.24 9.65
N PRO A 212 -1.51 10.74 10.42
CA PRO A 212 -0.28 9.98 10.70
C PRO A 212 -0.55 8.62 11.36
N ALA A 213 -1.49 8.54 12.31
CA ALA A 213 -1.86 7.29 12.99
C ALA A 213 -2.51 6.29 12.02
N ALA A 214 -3.47 6.75 11.21
CA ALA A 214 -4.11 5.96 10.16
C ALA A 214 -3.08 5.44 9.15
N SER A 215 -2.17 6.31 8.71
CA SER A 215 -1.10 5.95 7.77
C SER A 215 -0.15 4.89 8.33
N GLU A 216 0.21 4.99 9.62
CA GLU A 216 1.06 4.01 10.29
C GLU A 216 0.40 2.62 10.29
N GLU A 217 -0.88 2.52 10.64
CA GLU A 217 -1.58 1.23 10.66
C GLU A 217 -1.80 0.68 9.24
N MET A 218 -2.19 1.52 8.28
CA MET A 218 -2.28 1.13 6.86
C MET A 218 -0.95 0.56 6.36
N TYR A 219 0.17 1.19 6.72
CA TYR A 219 1.50 0.70 6.35
C TYR A 219 1.80 -0.67 6.96
N ARG A 220 1.46 -0.87 8.26
CA ARG A 220 1.60 -2.17 8.94
C ARG A 220 0.82 -3.28 8.24
N HIS A 221 -0.39 -3.01 7.78
CA HIS A 221 -1.17 -3.99 7.00
C HIS A 221 -0.48 -4.34 5.68
N LEU A 222 -0.02 -3.34 4.92
CA LEU A 222 0.64 -3.55 3.62
C LEU A 222 1.97 -4.31 3.73
N THR A 223 2.66 -4.24 4.88
CA THR A 223 3.92 -4.98 5.10
C THR A 223 3.72 -6.45 5.49
N ARG A 224 2.47 -6.92 5.59
CA ARG A 224 2.12 -8.30 5.97
C ARG A 224 1.51 -9.08 4.81
N SER A 225 1.90 -8.79 3.57
CA SER A 225 1.37 -9.53 2.42
C SER A 225 1.64 -11.03 2.53
N TYR A 226 0.61 -11.85 2.33
CA TYR A 226 0.75 -13.29 2.12
C TYR A 226 1.35 -13.60 0.75
N TRP A 227 0.98 -12.81 -0.26
CA TRP A 227 1.40 -12.98 -1.65
C TRP A 227 2.84 -12.47 -1.83
N THR A 228 3.80 -13.33 -1.56
CA THR A 228 5.24 -13.01 -1.61
C THR A 228 5.96 -13.65 -2.80
N GLY A 229 5.21 -14.23 -3.74
CA GLY A 229 5.76 -14.95 -4.89
C GLY A 229 6.37 -14.06 -5.96
N GLU A 230 5.93 -12.80 -6.04
CA GLU A 230 6.27 -11.90 -7.14
C GLU A 230 7.38 -10.90 -6.76
N ALA A 231 7.13 -9.61 -6.75
CA ALA A 231 8.17 -8.62 -6.47
C ALA A 231 8.91 -8.87 -5.14
N LEU A 232 8.17 -9.22 -4.08
CA LEU A 232 8.75 -9.45 -2.75
C LEU A 232 9.71 -10.64 -2.73
N SER A 233 9.53 -11.64 -3.62
CA SER A 233 10.42 -12.79 -3.74
C SER A 233 11.83 -12.41 -4.18
N GLN A 234 12.00 -11.23 -4.75
CA GLN A 234 13.25 -10.70 -5.30
C GLN A 234 13.94 -9.70 -4.37
N LEU A 235 13.43 -9.56 -3.15
CA LEU A 235 14.01 -8.72 -2.09
C LEU A 235 14.60 -9.59 -0.98
N PRO A 236 15.67 -9.13 -0.29
CA PRO A 236 16.21 -9.85 0.85
C PRO A 236 15.14 -9.99 1.97
N PRO A 237 15.03 -11.14 2.65
CA PRO A 237 13.98 -11.38 3.65
C PRO A 237 14.11 -10.53 4.92
N TRP A 238 15.24 -9.87 5.13
CA TRP A 238 15.45 -8.91 6.22
C TRP A 238 15.06 -7.47 5.87
N VAL A 239 14.62 -7.23 4.62
CA VAL A 239 14.13 -5.91 4.17
C VAL A 239 12.63 -5.88 4.26
N GLN A 240 12.09 -4.89 4.99
CA GLN A 240 10.66 -4.67 5.03
C GLN A 240 10.19 -4.03 3.72
N ALA A 241 9.08 -4.52 3.19
CA ALA A 241 8.42 -3.92 2.05
C ALA A 241 6.91 -3.95 2.21
N ALA A 242 6.26 -2.85 1.87
CA ALA A 242 4.80 -2.76 1.77
C ALA A 242 4.39 -3.08 0.34
N SER A 243 3.43 -3.99 0.15
CA SER A 243 3.04 -4.45 -1.17
C SER A 243 1.54 -4.71 -1.28
N LYS A 244 1.00 -4.51 -2.49
CA LYS A 244 -0.29 -5.05 -2.90
C LYS A 244 -0.22 -5.58 -4.33
N VAL A 245 -0.43 -6.87 -4.46
CA VAL A 245 -0.50 -7.58 -5.75
C VAL A 245 -1.91 -7.48 -6.33
N GLY A 246 -2.03 -7.55 -7.65
CA GLY A 246 -3.30 -7.64 -8.37
C GLY A 246 -3.18 -8.49 -9.63
N ALA A 247 -4.21 -9.28 -9.93
CA ALA A 247 -4.28 -10.09 -11.12
C ALA A 247 -5.72 -10.24 -11.62
N VAL A 248 -5.86 -10.21 -12.92
CA VAL A 248 -7.01 -10.67 -13.71
C VAL A 248 -6.46 -11.29 -15.01
N ASP A 249 -7.29 -11.95 -15.80
CA ASP A 249 -6.83 -12.78 -16.93
C ASP A 249 -5.75 -12.14 -17.82
N GLN A 250 -5.92 -10.89 -18.23
CA GLN A 250 -5.01 -10.19 -19.12
C GLN A 250 -4.15 -9.12 -18.42
N SER A 251 -4.06 -9.17 -17.09
CA SER A 251 -3.30 -8.17 -16.32
C SER A 251 -2.66 -8.79 -15.09
N ARG A 252 -1.39 -8.45 -14.87
CA ARG A 252 -0.63 -8.68 -13.63
C ARG A 252 -0.10 -7.37 -13.13
N SER A 253 -0.16 -7.17 -11.83
CA SER A 253 0.25 -5.89 -11.25
C SER A 253 0.76 -6.04 -9.84
N GLU A 254 1.66 -5.16 -9.47
CA GLU A 254 2.08 -5.00 -8.07
C GLU A 254 2.55 -3.57 -7.82
N VAL A 255 2.14 -3.01 -6.68
CA VAL A 255 2.71 -1.78 -6.15
C VAL A 255 3.50 -2.11 -4.89
N VAL A 256 4.73 -1.63 -4.81
CA VAL A 256 5.67 -1.96 -3.74
C VAL A 256 6.40 -0.72 -3.26
N LEU A 257 6.53 -0.58 -1.93
CA LEU A 257 7.43 0.37 -1.29
C LEU A 257 8.43 -0.42 -0.46
N VAL A 258 9.71 -0.23 -0.74
CA VAL A 258 10.82 -0.98 -0.12
C VAL A 258 11.58 -0.09 0.84
N ASN A 259 11.76 -0.54 2.08
CA ASN A 259 12.62 0.12 3.07
C ASN A 259 14.08 -0.36 2.87
N ALA A 260 14.72 0.17 1.85
CA ALA A 260 16.05 -0.23 1.46
C ALA A 260 17.15 0.49 2.27
N PRO A 261 18.33 -0.10 2.46
CA PRO A 261 19.45 0.52 3.20
C PRO A 261 19.89 1.89 2.66
N SER A 262 19.84 2.10 1.33
CA SER A 262 20.18 3.39 0.71
C SER A 262 19.06 4.43 0.79
N GLY A 263 17.90 4.03 1.31
CA GLY A 263 16.68 4.82 1.44
C GLY A 263 15.49 4.21 0.71
N ASP A 264 14.31 4.58 1.15
CA ASP A 264 13.06 4.03 0.62
C ASP A 264 12.92 4.29 -0.88
N TYR A 265 12.45 3.29 -1.63
CA TYR A 265 12.00 3.47 -3.00
C TYR A 265 10.63 2.82 -3.21
N VAL A 266 9.84 3.42 -4.09
CA VAL A 266 8.53 2.93 -4.47
C VAL A 266 8.50 2.62 -5.96
N PHE A 267 7.78 1.57 -6.34
CA PHE A 267 7.47 1.29 -7.72
C PHE A 267 6.06 0.70 -7.87
N CYS A 268 5.48 0.92 -9.02
CA CYS A 268 4.27 0.26 -9.47
C CYS A 268 4.50 -0.27 -10.88
N ILE A 269 4.13 -1.52 -11.10
CA ILE A 269 4.10 -2.16 -12.41
C ILE A 269 2.70 -2.71 -12.65
N ILE A 270 2.17 -2.48 -13.85
CA ILE A 270 0.87 -2.98 -14.27
C ILE A 270 0.97 -3.40 -15.73
N THR A 271 0.46 -4.58 -16.07
CA THR A 271 0.24 -5.01 -17.46
C THR A 271 -1.24 -4.92 -17.81
N LYS A 272 -1.57 -4.81 -19.09
CA LYS A 272 -2.91 -5.04 -19.64
C LYS A 272 -2.80 -5.60 -21.05
N ASN A 273 -3.89 -6.17 -21.54
CA ASN A 273 -3.93 -6.77 -22.87
C ASN A 273 -2.83 -7.82 -23.09
N GLN A 274 -2.31 -8.44 -22.00
CA GLN A 274 -1.26 -9.44 -22.14
C GLN A 274 -1.80 -10.70 -22.81
N GLN A 275 -0.98 -11.30 -23.67
CA GLN A 275 -1.38 -12.50 -24.43
C GLN A 275 -1.31 -13.77 -23.56
N ASP A 276 -0.34 -13.85 -22.65
CA ASP A 276 -0.23 -14.95 -21.69
C ASP A 276 -1.24 -14.77 -20.57
N THR A 277 -2.34 -15.49 -20.63
CA THR A 277 -3.42 -15.49 -19.63
C THR A 277 -3.30 -16.61 -18.60
N SER A 278 -2.20 -17.37 -18.60
CA SER A 278 -1.96 -18.43 -17.63
C SER A 278 -1.87 -17.90 -16.20
N TRP A 279 -2.19 -18.76 -15.24
CA TRP A 279 -2.05 -18.49 -13.81
C TRP A 279 -0.83 -19.17 -13.21
N GLU A 280 0.00 -19.77 -14.06
CA GLU A 280 1.22 -20.46 -13.66
C GLU A 280 2.36 -19.50 -13.33
N SER A 281 3.30 -19.97 -12.52
CA SER A 281 4.47 -19.17 -12.12
C SER A 281 5.28 -18.58 -13.29
N PRO A 282 5.46 -19.26 -14.45
CA PRO A 282 6.17 -18.69 -15.60
C PRO A 282 5.34 -17.72 -16.45
N ASN A 283 4.13 -17.32 -16.00
CA ASN A 283 3.36 -16.28 -16.70
C ASN A 283 4.24 -15.06 -16.98
N GLU A 284 4.17 -14.53 -18.22
CA GLU A 284 5.03 -13.43 -18.70
C GLU A 284 4.95 -12.18 -17.82
N GLY A 285 3.74 -11.81 -17.36
CA GLY A 285 3.52 -10.66 -16.48
C GLY A 285 4.13 -10.87 -15.09
N TRP A 286 4.01 -12.08 -14.53
CA TRP A 286 4.65 -12.42 -13.25
C TRP A 286 6.18 -12.41 -13.35
N MET A 287 6.73 -12.94 -14.44
CA MET A 287 8.17 -12.89 -14.68
C MET A 287 8.67 -11.45 -14.77
N LEU A 288 7.96 -10.60 -15.51
CA LEU A 288 8.31 -9.19 -15.65
C LEU A 288 8.32 -8.44 -14.31
N ILE A 289 7.36 -8.72 -13.40
CA ILE A 289 7.31 -8.14 -12.05
C ILE A 289 8.55 -8.57 -11.24
N ARG A 290 8.89 -9.85 -11.26
CA ARG A 290 10.08 -10.38 -10.56
C ARG A 290 11.37 -9.79 -11.11
N GLU A 291 11.51 -9.72 -12.42
CA GLU A 291 12.69 -9.15 -13.07
C GLU A 291 12.86 -7.66 -12.77
N LEU A 292 11.76 -6.89 -12.77
CA LEU A 292 11.77 -5.48 -12.37
C LEU A 292 12.25 -5.34 -10.93
N SER A 293 11.68 -6.09 -9.99
CA SER A 293 12.06 -6.00 -8.57
C SER A 293 13.53 -6.32 -8.36
N ALA A 294 14.03 -7.39 -8.98
CA ALA A 294 15.46 -7.77 -8.95
C ALA A 294 16.38 -6.70 -9.59
N LEU A 295 15.93 -6.08 -10.69
CA LEU A 295 16.64 -5.00 -11.35
C LEU A 295 16.75 -3.76 -10.44
N LEU A 296 15.64 -3.38 -9.78
CA LEU A 296 15.60 -2.23 -8.89
C LEU A 296 16.48 -2.44 -7.65
N TRP A 297 16.44 -3.63 -7.04
CA TRP A 297 17.35 -3.96 -5.94
C TRP A 297 18.81 -3.79 -6.35
N ARG A 298 19.24 -4.41 -7.44
CA ARG A 298 20.62 -4.26 -7.96
C ARG A 298 20.98 -2.82 -8.33
N HIS A 299 20.01 -2.01 -8.73
CA HIS A 299 20.25 -0.62 -9.12
C HIS A 299 20.42 0.30 -7.92
N PHE A 300 19.57 0.18 -6.89
CA PHE A 300 19.58 1.04 -5.72
C PHE A 300 20.53 0.53 -4.63
N GLU A 301 20.71 -0.79 -4.54
CA GLU A 301 21.51 -1.47 -3.51
C GLU A 301 22.73 -2.22 -4.06
N PRO A 302 23.60 -1.59 -4.88
CA PRO A 302 24.74 -2.28 -5.48
C PRO A 302 25.79 -2.78 -4.45
N LYS A 303 25.74 -2.24 -3.22
CA LYS A 303 26.61 -2.65 -2.10
C LYS A 303 26.04 -3.82 -1.31
N HIS A 304 24.79 -4.19 -1.55
CA HIS A 304 24.06 -5.27 -0.87
C HIS A 304 23.57 -6.31 -1.89
N PRO A 305 24.47 -7.01 -2.60
CA PRO A 305 24.08 -7.99 -3.60
C PRO A 305 23.26 -9.11 -2.93
N TRP A 306 22.13 -9.44 -3.54
CA TRP A 306 21.27 -10.51 -3.07
C TRP A 306 20.49 -11.12 -4.25
N HIS A 307 20.16 -12.38 -4.14
CA HIS A 307 19.25 -13.11 -5.01
C HIS A 307 18.55 -14.20 -4.19
N PRO A 308 17.36 -14.66 -4.58
CA PRO A 308 16.69 -15.79 -3.94
C PRO A 308 17.57 -17.03 -3.89
N ALA A 309 17.48 -17.79 -2.81
CA ALA A 309 18.14 -19.08 -2.71
C ALA A 309 17.59 -20.06 -3.78
N GLU A 310 18.41 -20.99 -4.24
CA GLU A 310 17.97 -22.05 -5.14
C GLU A 310 16.80 -22.83 -4.51
N GLY A 311 15.76 -23.07 -5.30
CA GLY A 311 14.57 -23.79 -4.85
C GLY A 311 13.61 -22.98 -3.96
N ALA A 312 13.89 -21.70 -3.64
CA ALA A 312 13.02 -20.87 -2.84
C ALA A 312 11.60 -20.69 -3.46
N ALA A 313 11.52 -20.72 -4.78
CA ALA A 313 10.25 -20.55 -5.51
C ALA A 313 9.19 -21.60 -5.13
N ARG A 314 9.58 -22.83 -4.76
CA ARG A 314 8.66 -23.92 -4.39
C ARG A 314 7.86 -23.67 -3.11
N PHE A 315 8.26 -22.68 -2.31
CA PHE A 315 7.58 -22.32 -1.04
C PHE A 315 6.73 -21.03 -1.16
N LYS A 316 6.59 -20.50 -2.37
CA LYS A 316 5.80 -19.28 -2.59
C LYS A 316 4.34 -19.64 -2.83
N PRO A 317 3.40 -18.81 -2.28
CA PRO A 317 1.99 -18.99 -2.52
C PRO A 317 1.63 -18.69 -3.96
#